data_9a0316fa335e49818c7a1ec8e8853adb
#
_entry.id   9a0316fa335e49818c7a1ec8e8853adb
#
_cell.length_a   1.000
_cell.length_b   1.000
_cell.length_c   1.000
_cell.angle_alpha   90.00
_cell.angle_beta   90.00
_cell.angle_gamma   90.00
#
_symmetry.space_group_name_H-M   'P 1'
#
loop_
_entity.id
_entity.type
_entity.pdbx_description
1 polymer ?
#
loop_
_entity_poly.entity_id
_entity_poly.type
_entity_poly.pdbx_seq_one_letter_code
_entity_poly.pdbx_strand_id
1 'polypeptide(L)' 'MTTMTISVPEIHCDHCKHSIEGALAPLPGVASARVDVEARTVTVEVDETLTDRGRLVATIEDQGYDVPA' A
#
# COMPACT_ATOMS: atom_id res chain seq x y z
N MET A 1 -15.64 -5.93 2.02
CA MET A 1 -14.32 -5.26 2.04
C MET A 1 -13.31 -6.13 2.76
N THR A 2 -12.11 -6.21 2.23
CA THR A 2 -11.03 -7.01 2.79
C THR A 2 -9.89 -6.09 3.23
N THR A 3 -9.32 -6.36 4.39
CA THR A 3 -8.15 -5.63 4.87
C THR A 3 -6.91 -6.43 4.52
N MET A 4 -5.97 -5.78 3.83
CA MET A 4 -4.69 -6.39 3.47
C MET A 4 -3.56 -5.60 4.12
N THR A 5 -2.58 -6.31 4.68
CA THR A 5 -1.39 -5.70 5.26
C THR A 5 -0.18 -6.13 4.45
N ILE A 6 0.59 -5.15 3.98
CA ILE A 6 1.76 -5.39 3.15
C ILE A 6 2.99 -4.85 3.87
N SER A 7 4.00 -5.68 4.04
CA SER A 7 5.26 -5.28 4.66
C SER A 7 6.13 -4.58 3.63
N VAL A 8 6.57 -3.35 3.94
CA VAL A 8 7.43 -2.55 3.07
C VAL A 8 8.61 -2.05 3.91
N PRO A 9 9.67 -2.85 4.04
CA PRO A 9 10.79 -2.52 4.94
C PRO A 9 11.51 -1.21 4.64
N GLU A 10 11.35 -0.68 3.44
CA GLU A 10 12.00 0.57 3.02
C GLU A 10 11.29 1.83 3.52
N ILE A 11 10.11 1.71 4.10
CA ILE A 11 9.42 2.84 4.68
C ILE A 11 10.21 3.34 5.88
N HIS A 12 10.55 4.64 5.91
CA HIS A 12 11.36 5.18 6.99
C HIS A 12 11.03 6.62 7.37
N CYS A 13 10.04 7.25 6.72
CA CYS A 13 9.65 8.63 7.04
C CYS A 13 8.25 8.95 6.54
N ASP A 14 7.72 10.10 6.98
CA ASP A 14 6.38 10.55 6.58
C ASP A 14 6.26 10.82 5.08
N HIS A 15 7.35 11.15 4.42
CA HIS A 15 7.35 11.35 2.97
C HIS A 15 7.00 10.05 2.25
N CYS A 16 7.57 8.93 2.68
CA CYS A 16 7.23 7.61 2.15
C CYS A 16 5.76 7.29 2.38
N LYS A 17 5.25 7.61 3.57
CA LYS A 17 3.84 7.43 3.91
C LYS A 17 2.94 8.14 2.92
N HIS A 18 3.17 9.42 2.67
CA HIS A 18 2.35 10.21 1.77
C HIS A 18 2.45 9.73 0.33
N SER A 19 3.63 9.32 -0.11
CA SER A 19 3.84 8.81 -1.47
C SER A 19 3.03 7.53 -1.72
N ILE A 20 3.09 6.61 -0.77
CA ILE A 20 2.39 5.32 -0.91
C ILE A 20 0.88 5.50 -0.79
N GLU A 21 0.43 6.25 0.21
CA GLU A 21 -1.00 6.50 0.39
C GLU A 21 -1.59 7.21 -0.82
N GLY A 22 -0.88 8.20 -1.36
CA GLY A 22 -1.32 8.94 -2.53
C GLY A 22 -1.36 8.09 -3.80
N ALA A 23 -0.49 7.09 -3.90
CA ALA A 23 -0.47 6.19 -5.05
C ALA A 23 -1.57 5.13 -4.97
N LEU A 24 -1.93 4.68 -3.77
CA LEU A 24 -2.93 3.63 -3.57
C LEU A 24 -4.36 4.17 -3.58
N ALA A 25 -4.58 5.35 -3.02
CA ALA A 25 -5.92 5.91 -2.85
C ALA A 25 -6.75 5.98 -4.15
N PRO A 26 -6.19 6.35 -5.32
CA PRO A 26 -6.99 6.45 -6.54
C PRO A 26 -7.25 5.11 -7.23
N LEU A 27 -6.69 4.01 -6.76
CA LEU A 27 -6.90 2.72 -7.41
C LEU A 27 -8.34 2.26 -7.26
N PRO A 28 -8.93 1.67 -8.32
CA PRO A 28 -10.27 1.10 -8.23
C PRO A 28 -10.34 0.04 -7.12
N GLY A 29 -11.38 0.09 -6.31
CA GLY A 29 -11.57 -0.88 -5.25
C GLY A 29 -10.88 -0.56 -3.93
N VAL A 30 -10.02 0.47 -3.89
CA VAL A 30 -9.37 0.87 -2.64
C VAL A 30 -10.28 1.83 -1.87
N ALA A 31 -10.75 1.39 -0.70
CA ALA A 31 -11.57 2.22 0.17
C ALA A 31 -10.71 3.11 1.07
N SER A 32 -9.58 2.57 1.55
CA SER A 32 -8.65 3.34 2.36
C SER A 32 -7.25 2.73 2.26
N ALA A 33 -6.24 3.55 2.46
CA ALA A 33 -4.84 3.12 2.51
C ALA A 33 -4.16 3.87 3.64
N ARG A 34 -3.48 3.14 4.51
CA ARG A 34 -2.78 3.72 5.66
C ARG A 34 -1.41 3.09 5.80
N VAL A 35 -0.41 3.94 5.94
CA VAL A 35 0.98 3.51 6.14
C VAL A 35 1.35 3.72 7.60
N ASP A 36 1.92 2.67 8.21
CA ASP A 36 2.50 2.75 9.55
C ASP A 36 4.03 2.79 9.39
N VAL A 37 4.61 3.95 9.63
CA VAL A 37 6.05 4.16 9.46
C VAL A 37 6.85 3.36 10.49
N GLU A 38 6.37 3.26 11.71
CA GLU A 38 7.06 2.51 12.75
C GLU A 38 7.11 1.01 12.45
N ALA A 39 5.98 0.46 12.05
CA ALA A 39 5.87 -0.96 11.74
C ALA A 39 6.34 -1.28 10.32
N ARG A 40 6.52 -0.26 9.48
CA ARG A 40 6.91 -0.40 8.07
C ARG A 40 5.92 -1.28 7.30
N THR A 41 4.64 -1.03 7.54
CA THR A 41 3.56 -1.76 6.89
C THR A 41 2.57 -0.81 6.24
N VAL A 42 1.86 -1.34 5.24
CA VAL A 42 0.77 -0.64 4.58
C VAL A 42 -0.49 -1.46 4.78
N THR A 43 -1.51 -0.85 5.37
CA THR A 43 -2.81 -1.49 5.57
C THR A 43 -3.81 -0.87 4.60
N VAL A 44 -4.44 -1.71 3.78
CA VAL A 44 -5.35 -1.25 2.73
C VAL A 44 -6.67 -1.99 2.86
N GLU A 45 -7.78 -1.24 2.84
CA GLU A 45 -9.11 -1.82 2.75
C GLU A 45 -9.52 -1.81 1.30
N VAL A 46 -9.81 -2.98 0.75
CA VAL A 46 -10.09 -3.14 -0.68
C VAL A 46 -11.32 -3.97 -0.94
N ASP A 47 -11.90 -3.75 -2.11
CA ASP A 47 -12.89 -4.63 -2.71
C ASP A 47 -12.15 -5.58 -3.64
N GLU A 48 -12.06 -6.85 -3.26
CA GLU A 48 -11.30 -7.84 -4.00
C GLU A 48 -11.87 -8.15 -5.39
N THR A 49 -13.09 -7.72 -5.66
CA THR A 49 -13.68 -7.87 -7.00
C THR A 49 -13.13 -6.82 -7.97
N LEU A 50 -12.52 -5.74 -7.48
CA LEU A 50 -12.01 -4.64 -8.29
C LEU A 50 -10.49 -4.54 -8.32
N THR A 51 -9.82 -5.06 -7.29
CA THR A 51 -8.36 -5.05 -7.22
C THR A 51 -7.87 -6.25 -6.40
N ASP A 52 -6.56 -6.50 -6.44
CA ASP A 52 -5.95 -7.59 -5.70
C ASP A 52 -4.62 -7.17 -5.11
N ARG A 53 -4.03 -8.06 -4.31
CA ARG A 53 -2.75 -7.80 -3.64
C ARG A 53 -1.63 -7.51 -4.66
N GLY A 54 -1.62 -8.24 -5.78
CA GLY A 54 -0.61 -8.04 -6.81
C GLY A 54 -0.60 -6.63 -7.37
N ARG A 55 -1.79 -6.07 -7.57
CA ARG A 55 -1.90 -4.68 -8.05
C ARG A 55 -1.43 -3.68 -7.00
N LEU A 56 -1.75 -3.92 -5.73
CA LEU A 56 -1.29 -3.05 -4.65
C LEU A 56 0.23 -3.09 -4.54
N VAL A 57 0.81 -4.27 -4.58
CA VAL A 57 2.28 -4.45 -4.53
C VAL A 57 2.93 -3.76 -5.71
N ALA A 58 2.42 -3.96 -6.92
CA ALA A 58 2.98 -3.32 -8.12
C ALA A 58 2.93 -1.79 -8.02
N THR A 59 1.86 -1.24 -7.45
CA THR A 59 1.72 0.20 -7.27
C THR A 59 2.74 0.73 -6.28
N ILE A 60 2.98 0.01 -5.17
CA ILE A 60 3.99 0.39 -4.18
C ILE A 60 5.38 0.33 -4.82
N GLU A 61 5.67 -0.71 -5.58
CA GLU A 61 6.97 -0.85 -6.26
C GLU A 61 7.20 0.26 -7.28
N ASP A 62 6.14 0.71 -7.95
CA ASP A 62 6.22 1.83 -8.88
C ASP A 62 6.67 3.13 -8.20
N GLN A 63 6.44 3.25 -6.90
CA GLN A 63 6.90 4.40 -6.13
C GLN A 63 8.37 4.28 -5.72
N GLY A 64 9.02 3.18 -6.07
CA GLY A 64 10.44 2.96 -5.79
C GLY A 64 10.71 2.18 -4.51
N TYR A 65 9.71 1.52 -3.95
CA TYR A 65 9.86 0.72 -2.72
C TYR A 65 9.82 -0.76 -3.04
N ASP A 66 10.77 -1.51 -2.48
CA ASP A 66 10.82 -2.95 -2.66
C ASP A 66 9.84 -3.63 -1.71
N VAL A 67 9.07 -4.57 -2.23
CA VAL A 67 8.11 -5.35 -1.45
C VAL A 67 8.56 -6.81 -1.48
N PRO A 68 9.21 -7.30 -0.42
CA PRO A 68 9.64 -8.70 -0.39
C PRO A 68 8.44 -9.64 -0.39
N ALA A 69 8.62 -10.75 -1.05
CA ALA A 69 7.58 -11.78 -1.14
C ALA A 69 7.31 -12.44 0.23
#